data_ead77e11528913c9b1769f849ec4e0cc
#
_entry.id   ead77e11528913c9b1769f849ec4e0cc
#
_cell.length_a   1.000
_cell.length_b   1.000
_cell.length_c   1.000
_cell.angle_alpha   90.00
_cell.angle_beta   90.00
_cell.angle_gamma   90.00
#
_symmetry.space_group_name_H-M   'P 1'
#
loop_
_entity.id
_entity.type
_entity.pdbx_description
1 polymer ?
#
loop_
_entity_poly.entity_id
_entity_poly.type
_entity_poly.pdbx_seq_one_letter_code
_entity_poly.pdbx_strand_id
1 'polypeptide(L)'
;MQRLSIILLLLAIPLVSIASNADSLDAPYNGGLFGYTEVRKQDLDMFPQWLSVLERHLLDTTTAGSCKSTRFNRCHLRQWLAFLDSIKNQSEKEQINRVNRFANTREYILDHQNYGIADYWATPKEFLINNGDCEDFAIIKMLSLKRLGYDVSKMRVVVVQDTNLRIPHAVMALDKGGDFLILDNQIEQVISHNDVFHYVPVYSVNENNWWMHVPN
;
A
#
# COMPACT_ATOMS: atom_id res chain seq x y z
N MET A 1 -79.30 -12.38 -13.73
CA MET A 1 -78.20 -11.51 -14.18
C MET A 1 -77.41 -11.04 -12.93
N GLN A 2 -76.34 -11.73 -12.56
CA GLN A 2 -75.48 -11.38 -11.45
C GLN A 2 -74.37 -10.45 -11.93
N ARG A 3 -74.27 -9.26 -11.35
CA ARG A 3 -73.17 -8.33 -11.60
C ARG A 3 -71.99 -8.72 -10.70
N LEU A 4 -70.87 -9.11 -11.34
CA LEU A 4 -69.61 -9.37 -10.66
C LEU A 4 -68.87 -8.04 -10.46
N SER A 5 -68.74 -7.59 -9.21
CA SER A 5 -67.94 -6.42 -8.85
C SER A 5 -66.48 -6.85 -8.64
N ILE A 6 -65.60 -6.40 -9.51
CA ILE A 6 -64.16 -6.59 -9.40
C ILE A 6 -63.60 -5.49 -8.45
N ILE A 7 -63.17 -5.91 -7.26
CA ILE A 7 -62.45 -5.02 -6.32
C ILE A 7 -60.96 -5.02 -6.73
N LEU A 8 -60.48 -3.89 -7.21
CA LEU A 8 -59.07 -3.66 -7.56
C LEU A 8 -58.32 -3.30 -6.28
N LEU A 9 -57.53 -4.24 -5.76
CA LEU A 9 -56.70 -4.01 -4.60
C LEU A 9 -55.39 -3.33 -5.03
N LEU A 10 -55.28 -2.03 -4.81
CA LEU A 10 -54.04 -1.27 -5.03
C LEU A 10 -53.05 -1.58 -3.90
N LEU A 11 -52.08 -2.42 -4.18
CA LEU A 11 -50.92 -2.66 -3.29
C LEU A 11 -49.99 -1.42 -3.38
N ALA A 12 -49.98 -0.60 -2.35
CA ALA A 12 -49.00 0.45 -2.16
C ALA A 12 -47.67 -0.19 -1.75
N ILE A 13 -46.70 -0.20 -2.66
CA ILE A 13 -45.33 -0.60 -2.38
C ILE A 13 -44.65 0.60 -1.71
N PRO A 14 -44.15 0.48 -0.47
CA PRO A 14 -43.40 1.57 0.15
C PRO A 14 -42.09 1.76 -0.62
N LEU A 15 -41.86 2.96 -1.16
CA LEU A 15 -40.54 3.37 -1.64
C LEU A 15 -39.60 3.42 -0.43
N VAL A 16 -38.76 2.39 -0.27
CA VAL A 16 -37.62 2.45 0.61
C VAL A 16 -36.59 3.37 -0.04
N SER A 17 -36.51 4.61 0.44
CA SER A 17 -35.40 5.51 0.14
C SER A 17 -34.12 4.88 0.70
N ILE A 18 -33.33 4.25 -0.17
CA ILE A 18 -31.94 3.91 0.14
C ILE A 18 -31.21 5.26 0.15
N ALA A 19 -31.07 5.85 1.34
CA ALA A 19 -30.11 6.92 1.54
C ALA A 19 -28.73 6.30 1.28
N SER A 20 -28.13 6.57 0.13
CA SER A 20 -26.72 6.31 -0.10
C SER A 20 -25.94 7.23 0.84
N ASN A 21 -25.44 6.69 1.94
CA ASN A 21 -24.34 7.30 2.68
C ASN A 21 -23.12 7.25 1.76
N ALA A 22 -23.05 8.16 0.80
CA ALA A 22 -21.81 8.58 0.24
C ALA A 22 -21.11 9.39 1.34
N ASP A 23 -20.39 8.69 2.24
CA ASP A 23 -19.36 9.33 3.02
C ASP A 23 -18.51 10.08 2.03
N SER A 24 -18.45 11.41 2.13
CA SER A 24 -17.69 12.21 1.18
C SER A 24 -16.22 11.79 1.36
N LEU A 25 -15.70 11.02 0.40
CA LEU A 25 -14.32 10.53 0.41
C LEU A 25 -13.31 11.67 0.56
N ASP A 26 -13.74 12.89 0.27
CA ASP A 26 -12.95 14.12 0.26
C ASP A 26 -13.01 14.92 1.58
N ALA A 27 -13.73 14.47 2.61
CA ALA A 27 -13.75 15.16 3.89
C ALA A 27 -12.37 15.08 4.56
N PRO A 28 -11.79 16.23 5.01
CA PRO A 28 -10.51 16.22 5.71
C PRO A 28 -10.62 15.44 7.04
N TYR A 29 -9.61 14.60 7.31
CA TYR A 29 -9.46 13.88 8.57
C TYR A 29 -8.33 14.48 9.40
N ASN A 30 -8.66 15.09 10.53
CA ASN A 30 -7.67 15.66 11.46
C ASN A 30 -7.13 14.57 12.37
N GLY A 31 -5.81 14.52 12.53
CA GLY A 31 -5.13 13.48 13.32
C GLY A 31 -4.67 12.27 12.48
N GLY A 32 -4.53 12.46 11.19
CA GLY A 32 -3.97 11.46 10.27
C GLY A 32 -2.48 11.21 10.48
N LEU A 33 -1.85 10.59 9.50
CA LEU A 33 -0.45 10.17 9.54
C LEU A 33 0.48 11.34 9.89
N PHE A 34 1.38 11.13 10.85
CA PHE A 34 2.30 12.16 11.42
C PHE A 34 1.59 13.41 11.97
N GLY A 35 0.28 13.32 12.32
CA GLY A 35 -0.50 14.43 12.84
C GLY A 35 -1.01 15.42 11.79
N TYR A 36 -0.89 15.12 10.50
CA TYR A 36 -1.37 15.98 9.41
C TYR A 36 -2.84 15.74 9.10
N THR A 37 -3.51 16.76 8.58
CA THR A 37 -4.84 16.61 7.98
C THR A 37 -4.73 15.84 6.67
N GLU A 38 -5.59 14.84 6.48
CA GLU A 38 -5.60 13.99 5.29
C GLU A 38 -6.81 14.31 4.40
N VAL A 39 -6.56 14.48 3.10
CA VAL A 39 -7.59 14.58 2.06
C VAL A 39 -7.48 13.37 1.15
N ARG A 40 -8.45 12.45 1.28
CA ARG A 40 -8.49 11.20 0.52
C ARG A 40 -9.10 11.39 -0.86
N LYS A 41 -8.47 10.81 -1.87
CA LYS A 41 -8.88 10.80 -3.28
C LYS A 41 -8.84 9.40 -3.86
N GLN A 42 -9.62 9.13 -4.91
CA GLN A 42 -9.67 7.82 -5.58
C GLN A 42 -8.97 7.80 -6.94
N ASP A 43 -8.79 8.96 -7.57
CA ASP A 43 -8.15 9.04 -8.88
C ASP A 43 -6.63 8.81 -8.74
N LEU A 44 -6.14 7.69 -9.25
CA LEU A 44 -4.74 7.28 -9.20
C LEU A 44 -3.95 7.62 -10.48
N ASP A 45 -4.57 8.23 -11.49
CA ASP A 45 -3.95 8.50 -12.79
C ASP A 45 -2.73 9.43 -12.69
N MET A 46 -2.66 10.22 -11.63
CA MET A 46 -1.49 11.06 -11.35
C MET A 46 -0.27 10.31 -10.78
N PHE A 47 -0.38 9.01 -10.54
CA PHE A 47 0.71 8.16 -10.01
C PHE A 47 1.08 7.03 -10.99
N PRO A 48 1.57 7.37 -12.20
CA PRO A 48 1.84 6.38 -13.25
C PRO A 48 2.90 5.34 -12.85
N GLN A 49 3.89 5.72 -12.01
CA GLN A 49 4.88 4.77 -11.48
C GLN A 49 4.21 3.71 -10.61
N TRP A 50 3.30 4.12 -9.70
CA TRP A 50 2.54 3.20 -8.85
C TRP A 50 1.65 2.27 -9.65
N LEU A 51 0.89 2.79 -10.61
CA LEU A 51 0.04 1.98 -11.49
C LEU A 51 0.88 0.97 -12.29
N SER A 52 2.02 1.40 -12.80
CA SER A 52 2.97 0.52 -13.49
C SER A 52 3.51 -0.60 -12.60
N VAL A 53 3.80 -0.32 -11.31
CA VAL A 53 4.19 -1.37 -10.34
C VAL A 53 3.10 -2.41 -10.20
N LEU A 54 1.85 -1.97 -9.99
CA LEU A 54 0.73 -2.89 -9.80
C LEU A 54 0.51 -3.79 -11.02
N GLU A 55 0.54 -3.22 -12.23
CA GLU A 55 0.42 -3.97 -13.49
C GLU A 55 1.57 -4.98 -13.64
N ARG A 56 2.82 -4.55 -13.53
CA ARG A 56 3.99 -5.42 -13.64
C ARG A 56 4.02 -6.51 -12.57
N HIS A 57 3.63 -6.18 -11.33
CA HIS A 57 3.56 -7.16 -10.25
C HIS A 57 2.50 -8.23 -10.53
N LEU A 58 1.34 -7.85 -11.06
CA LEU A 58 0.30 -8.80 -11.49
C LEU A 58 0.86 -9.76 -12.54
N LEU A 59 1.53 -9.26 -13.57
CA LEU A 59 2.18 -10.07 -14.60
C LEU A 59 3.24 -11.00 -14.01
N ASP A 60 4.07 -10.51 -13.09
CA ASP A 60 5.10 -11.29 -12.41
C ASP A 60 4.53 -12.47 -11.62
N THR A 61 3.36 -12.32 -11.02
CA THR A 61 2.72 -13.36 -10.20
C THR A 61 1.91 -14.35 -11.01
N THR A 62 1.37 -13.96 -12.17
CA THR A 62 0.52 -14.80 -13.01
C THR A 62 1.28 -15.65 -14.03
N THR A 63 2.45 -15.19 -14.51
CA THR A 63 3.19 -15.89 -15.57
C THR A 63 4.03 -17.04 -15.01
N ALA A 64 3.92 -18.27 -15.53
CA ALA A 64 4.75 -19.41 -15.13
C ALA A 64 6.17 -19.30 -15.72
N GLY A 65 7.19 -19.11 -14.87
CA GLY A 65 8.60 -19.00 -15.27
C GLY A 65 9.47 -20.14 -14.73
N SER A 66 10.50 -20.49 -15.47
CA SER A 66 11.51 -21.48 -15.10
C SER A 66 12.58 -20.84 -14.22
N CYS A 67 13.06 -21.54 -13.18
CA CYS A 67 14.22 -21.11 -12.36
C CYS A 67 15.58 -21.38 -13.03
N LYS A 68 15.63 -21.58 -14.34
CA LYS A 68 16.90 -21.72 -15.04
C LYS A 68 17.56 -20.34 -15.16
N SER A 69 18.83 -20.32 -14.84
CA SER A 69 19.75 -19.20 -14.63
C SER A 69 19.73 -18.08 -15.69
N THR A 70 18.69 -17.30 -15.75
CA THR A 70 18.70 -16.00 -16.44
C THR A 70 18.48 -14.89 -15.40
N ARG A 71 19.03 -13.72 -15.67
CA ARG A 71 18.93 -12.52 -14.80
C ARG A 71 17.50 -12.18 -14.37
N PHE A 72 16.49 -12.74 -15.05
CA PHE A 72 15.06 -12.53 -14.81
C PHE A 72 14.32 -13.79 -14.34
N ASN A 73 15.01 -14.74 -13.69
CA ASN A 73 14.35 -15.95 -13.25
C ASN A 73 13.51 -15.74 -11.98
N ARG A 74 12.45 -16.54 -11.83
CA ARG A 74 11.52 -16.47 -10.71
C ARG A 74 12.04 -17.04 -9.39
N CYS A 75 13.32 -17.43 -9.30
CA CYS A 75 13.87 -17.97 -8.07
C CYS A 75 13.81 -16.96 -6.93
N HIS A 76 13.98 -15.69 -7.21
CA HIS A 76 13.84 -14.62 -6.22
C HIS A 76 12.41 -14.53 -5.66
N LEU A 77 11.37 -14.57 -6.52
CA LEU A 77 9.98 -14.66 -6.05
C LEU A 77 9.73 -15.93 -5.25
N ARG A 78 10.30 -17.07 -5.64
CA ARG A 78 10.16 -18.32 -4.87
C ARG A 78 10.75 -18.20 -3.48
N GLN A 79 11.91 -17.59 -3.32
CA GLN A 79 12.51 -17.33 -2.01
C GLN A 79 11.64 -16.41 -1.15
N TRP A 80 11.11 -15.33 -1.75
CA TRP A 80 10.18 -14.43 -1.10
C TRP A 80 8.90 -15.14 -0.65
N LEU A 81 8.27 -15.93 -1.54
CA LEU A 81 7.07 -16.70 -1.21
C LEU A 81 7.36 -17.72 -0.10
N ALA A 82 8.48 -18.43 -0.14
CA ALA A 82 8.90 -19.35 0.90
C ALA A 82 9.14 -18.64 2.24
N PHE A 83 9.73 -17.45 2.21
CA PHE A 83 9.87 -16.60 3.40
C PHE A 83 8.49 -16.25 3.97
N LEU A 84 7.54 -15.74 3.16
CA LEU A 84 6.19 -15.39 3.62
C LEU A 84 5.44 -16.62 4.18
N ASP A 85 5.56 -17.77 3.51
CA ASP A 85 4.99 -19.03 4.01
C ASP A 85 5.56 -19.43 5.37
N SER A 86 6.84 -19.17 5.63
CA SER A 86 7.50 -19.49 6.90
C SER A 86 6.99 -18.66 8.08
N ILE A 87 6.38 -17.50 7.81
CA ILE A 87 5.91 -16.57 8.84
C ILE A 87 4.38 -16.43 8.91
N LYS A 88 3.64 -17.02 7.98
CA LYS A 88 2.17 -16.82 7.87
C LYS A 88 1.38 -17.19 9.13
N ASN A 89 1.90 -18.11 9.94
CA ASN A 89 1.26 -18.56 11.19
C ASN A 89 1.86 -17.90 12.44
N GLN A 90 2.76 -16.95 12.29
CA GLN A 90 3.31 -16.18 13.40
C GLN A 90 2.33 -15.11 13.87
N SER A 91 2.58 -14.53 15.06
CA SER A 91 1.80 -13.39 15.53
C SER A 91 1.93 -12.20 14.57
N GLU A 92 0.90 -11.34 14.54
CA GLU A 92 0.89 -10.14 13.71
C GLU A 92 2.15 -9.29 13.91
N LYS A 93 2.53 -9.05 15.17
CA LYS A 93 3.75 -8.31 15.52
C LYS A 93 5.00 -8.95 14.91
N GLU A 94 5.11 -10.27 14.97
CA GLU A 94 6.26 -10.98 14.42
C GLU A 94 6.27 -10.93 12.89
N GLN A 95 5.10 -11.08 12.24
CA GLN A 95 4.99 -10.95 10.78
C GLN A 95 5.47 -9.59 10.30
N ILE A 96 4.98 -8.50 10.91
CA ILE A 96 5.33 -7.12 10.55
C ILE A 96 6.83 -6.89 10.72
N ASN A 97 7.41 -7.27 11.87
CA ASN A 97 8.84 -7.11 12.15
C ASN A 97 9.71 -7.92 11.18
N ARG A 98 9.29 -9.14 10.85
CA ARG A 98 10.05 -10.01 9.94
C ARG A 98 9.98 -9.51 8.50
N VAL A 99 8.85 -8.99 8.07
CA VAL A 99 8.71 -8.34 6.75
C VAL A 99 9.63 -7.12 6.65
N ASN A 100 9.62 -6.24 7.67
CA ASN A 100 10.51 -5.07 7.70
C ASN A 100 11.97 -5.50 7.59
N ARG A 101 12.40 -6.42 8.44
CA ARG A 101 13.76 -6.94 8.49
C ARG A 101 14.18 -7.63 7.19
N PHE A 102 13.30 -8.45 6.60
CA PHE A 102 13.57 -9.12 5.32
C PHE A 102 13.88 -8.12 4.20
N ALA A 103 13.08 -7.08 4.06
CA ALA A 103 13.34 -6.02 3.09
C ALA A 103 14.66 -5.30 3.41
N ASN A 104 14.88 -4.92 4.68
CA ASN A 104 16.05 -4.14 5.12
C ASN A 104 17.39 -4.91 5.04
N THR A 105 17.39 -6.21 4.72
CA THR A 105 18.64 -6.94 4.40
C THR A 105 19.15 -6.65 3.00
N ARG A 106 18.38 -5.92 2.16
CA ARG A 106 18.77 -5.59 0.80
C ARG A 106 19.66 -4.35 0.77
N GLU A 107 20.48 -4.25 -0.27
CA GLU A 107 21.33 -3.10 -0.50
C GLU A 107 20.49 -1.91 -0.99
N TYR A 108 20.83 -0.71 -0.52
CA TYR A 108 20.22 0.52 -1.00
C TYR A 108 20.95 1.00 -2.25
N ILE A 109 20.26 1.03 -3.39
CA ILE A 109 20.83 1.41 -4.70
C ILE A 109 19.87 2.42 -5.35
N LEU A 110 20.38 3.60 -5.66
CA LEU A 110 19.60 4.65 -6.31
C LEU A 110 19.21 4.26 -7.74
N ASP A 111 18.04 4.67 -8.18
CA ASP A 111 17.47 4.37 -9.50
C ASP A 111 18.37 4.74 -10.66
N HIS A 112 19.03 5.89 -10.60
CA HIS A 112 19.95 6.27 -11.68
C HIS A 112 21.15 5.33 -11.84
N GLN A 113 21.56 4.64 -10.78
CA GLN A 113 22.62 3.62 -10.82
C GLN A 113 22.06 2.28 -11.29
N ASN A 114 20.83 1.97 -10.89
CA ASN A 114 20.20 0.68 -11.11
C ASN A 114 19.52 0.57 -12.49
N TYR A 115 18.78 1.62 -12.87
CA TYR A 115 17.93 1.65 -14.06
C TYR A 115 18.33 2.74 -15.07
N GLY A 116 19.22 3.67 -14.71
CA GLY A 116 19.64 4.79 -15.59
C GLY A 116 18.61 5.90 -15.73
N ILE A 117 17.57 5.91 -14.88
CA ILE A 117 16.51 6.93 -14.84
C ILE A 117 16.40 7.51 -13.43
N ALA A 118 15.72 8.64 -13.29
CA ALA A 118 15.72 9.39 -12.03
C ALA A 118 14.78 8.81 -10.96
N ASP A 119 13.71 8.11 -11.36
CA ASP A 119 12.65 7.62 -10.48
C ASP A 119 11.99 6.39 -11.12
N TYR A 120 12.18 5.21 -10.54
CA TYR A 120 11.67 3.93 -11.02
C TYR A 120 11.18 3.05 -9.89
N TRP A 121 9.90 2.96 -9.74
CA TRP A 121 9.26 2.12 -8.72
C TRP A 121 9.29 0.65 -9.10
N ALA A 122 10.13 -0.14 -8.41
CA ALA A 122 10.34 -1.55 -8.73
C ALA A 122 9.24 -2.46 -8.15
N THR A 123 8.92 -3.53 -8.88
CA THR A 123 8.12 -4.63 -8.33
C THR A 123 8.93 -5.43 -7.30
N PRO A 124 8.28 -6.22 -6.42
CA PRO A 124 9.01 -7.12 -5.53
C PRO A 124 10.04 -8.02 -6.24
N LYS A 125 9.73 -8.48 -7.46
CA LYS A 125 10.67 -9.30 -8.25
C LYS A 125 11.89 -8.50 -8.68
N GLU A 126 11.68 -7.30 -9.18
CA GLU A 126 12.75 -6.42 -9.64
C GLU A 126 13.65 -6.02 -8.46
N PHE A 127 13.04 -5.61 -7.35
CA PHE A 127 13.74 -5.29 -6.10
C PHE A 127 14.56 -6.48 -5.56
N LEU A 128 14.01 -7.69 -5.59
CA LEU A 128 14.73 -8.88 -5.13
C LEU A 128 15.91 -9.27 -6.02
N ILE A 129 15.91 -8.86 -7.29
CA ILE A 129 16.99 -9.10 -8.25
C ILE A 129 18.04 -8.00 -8.23
N ASN A 130 17.58 -6.75 -8.22
CA ASN A 130 18.42 -5.58 -8.49
C ASN A 130 18.70 -4.74 -7.24
N ASN A 131 18.03 -5.03 -6.09
CA ASN A 131 17.88 -4.11 -4.96
C ASN A 131 17.11 -2.84 -5.37
N GLY A 132 17.19 -1.73 -4.63
CA GLY A 132 16.45 -0.52 -4.97
C GLY A 132 16.63 0.58 -3.94
N ASP A 133 15.83 1.64 -4.06
CA ASP A 133 15.86 2.76 -3.09
C ASP A 133 14.57 2.83 -2.23
N CYS A 134 14.27 3.96 -1.63
CA CYS A 134 13.34 4.02 -0.49
C CYS A 134 11.92 3.53 -0.80
N GLU A 135 11.36 3.90 -1.96
CA GLU A 135 10.01 3.47 -2.35
C GLU A 135 9.94 1.98 -2.64
N ASP A 136 11.00 1.37 -3.19
CA ASP A 136 11.06 -0.06 -3.46
C ASP A 136 11.01 -0.88 -2.17
N PHE A 137 11.72 -0.41 -1.13
CA PHE A 137 11.62 -0.99 0.21
C PHE A 137 10.20 -0.88 0.77
N ALA A 138 9.53 0.26 0.60
CA ALA A 138 8.15 0.45 1.05
C ALA A 138 7.18 -0.45 0.28
N ILE A 139 7.34 -0.57 -1.04
CA ILE A 139 6.51 -1.39 -1.93
C ILE A 139 6.60 -2.87 -1.57
N ILE A 140 7.81 -3.44 -1.44
CA ILE A 140 7.94 -4.87 -1.11
C ILE A 140 7.38 -5.18 0.26
N LYS A 141 7.51 -4.27 1.26
CA LYS A 141 6.92 -4.43 2.59
C LYS A 141 5.40 -4.46 2.51
N MET A 142 4.79 -3.50 1.80
CA MET A 142 3.35 -3.44 1.60
C MET A 142 2.80 -4.68 0.88
N LEU A 143 3.41 -5.09 -0.24
CA LEU A 143 2.97 -6.25 -1.01
C LEU A 143 3.24 -7.58 -0.28
N SER A 144 4.25 -7.63 0.61
CA SER A 144 4.48 -8.77 1.52
C SER A 144 3.35 -8.91 2.55
N LEU A 145 2.97 -7.83 3.21
CA LEU A 145 1.87 -7.83 4.17
C LEU A 145 0.53 -8.13 3.48
N LYS A 146 0.28 -7.55 2.30
CA LYS A 146 -0.88 -7.91 1.47
C LYS A 146 -0.94 -9.41 1.19
N ARG A 147 0.18 -10.02 0.83
CA ARG A 147 0.28 -11.48 0.58
C ARG A 147 0.02 -12.32 1.82
N LEU A 148 0.33 -11.81 3.00
CA LEU A 148 0.01 -12.44 4.30
C LEU A 148 -1.46 -12.25 4.71
N GLY A 149 -2.27 -11.50 3.94
CA GLY A 149 -3.70 -11.30 4.16
C GLY A 149 -4.06 -10.01 4.90
N TYR A 150 -3.13 -9.07 5.02
CA TYR A 150 -3.43 -7.75 5.59
C TYR A 150 -4.33 -6.94 4.66
N ASP A 151 -5.20 -6.15 5.26
CA ASP A 151 -6.14 -5.29 4.54
C ASP A 151 -5.40 -4.13 3.85
N VAL A 152 -5.50 -4.10 2.51
CA VAL A 152 -4.87 -3.07 1.66
C VAL A 152 -5.35 -1.66 2.03
N SER A 153 -6.61 -1.51 2.46
CA SER A 153 -7.16 -0.20 2.85
C SER A 153 -6.44 0.42 4.05
N LYS A 154 -5.74 -0.40 4.84
CA LYS A 154 -4.96 0.00 6.02
C LYS A 154 -3.47 0.19 5.74
N MET A 155 -3.03 0.00 4.51
CA MET A 155 -1.63 0.08 4.13
C MET A 155 -1.40 1.17 3.10
N ARG A 156 -0.25 1.85 3.17
CA ARG A 156 0.13 2.93 2.25
C ARG A 156 1.64 2.97 2.04
N VAL A 157 2.06 3.26 0.82
CA VAL A 157 3.36 3.85 0.55
C VAL A 157 3.22 5.34 0.81
N VAL A 158 4.10 5.92 1.62
CA VAL A 158 4.06 7.31 2.05
C VAL A 158 5.31 8.02 1.60
N VAL A 159 5.16 9.03 0.78
CA VAL A 159 6.25 9.92 0.42
C VAL A 159 6.33 11.06 1.43
N VAL A 160 7.50 11.24 2.01
CA VAL A 160 7.79 12.23 3.04
C VAL A 160 8.98 13.11 2.64
N GLN A 161 9.06 14.28 3.22
CA GLN A 161 10.31 15.05 3.29
C GLN A 161 11.01 14.74 4.61
N ASP A 162 12.17 14.12 4.56
CA ASP A 162 13.03 13.98 5.73
C ASP A 162 13.70 15.32 6.03
N THR A 163 13.37 15.91 7.17
CA THR A 163 13.88 17.24 7.56
C THR A 163 15.28 17.18 8.15
N ASN A 164 15.73 16.00 8.63
CA ASN A 164 17.09 15.80 9.12
C ASN A 164 18.08 15.71 7.97
N LEU A 165 17.78 14.85 6.98
CA LEU A 165 18.63 14.65 5.80
C LEU A 165 18.35 15.66 4.69
N ARG A 166 17.20 16.34 4.73
CA ARG A 166 16.73 17.33 3.73
C ARG A 166 16.54 16.74 2.33
N ILE A 167 16.11 15.49 2.27
CA ILE A 167 15.84 14.78 1.03
C ILE A 167 14.43 14.20 1.04
N PRO A 168 13.81 13.95 -0.13
CA PRO A 168 12.63 13.10 -0.23
C PRO A 168 12.95 11.69 0.28
N HIS A 169 11.95 11.04 0.88
CA HIS A 169 12.05 9.67 1.35
C HIS A 169 10.69 8.98 1.23
N ALA A 170 10.68 7.66 1.21
CA ALA A 170 9.45 6.87 1.19
C ALA A 170 9.46 5.78 2.24
N VAL A 171 8.33 5.61 2.92
CA VAL A 171 8.14 4.58 3.96
C VAL A 171 6.82 3.84 3.73
N MET A 172 6.70 2.65 4.31
CA MET A 172 5.43 1.94 4.37
C MET A 172 4.74 2.23 5.70
N ALA A 173 3.47 2.63 5.67
CA ALA A 173 2.64 2.84 6.85
C ALA A 173 1.51 1.81 6.92
N LEU A 174 1.28 1.25 8.11
CA LEU A 174 0.20 0.32 8.43
C LEU A 174 -0.69 0.92 9.52
N ASP A 175 -1.95 1.21 9.20
CA ASP A 175 -2.95 1.74 10.14
C ASP A 175 -3.41 0.65 11.12
N LYS A 176 -3.28 0.93 12.41
CA LYS A 176 -3.71 0.10 13.54
C LYS A 176 -4.85 0.75 14.33
N GLY A 177 -5.75 1.45 13.63
CA GLY A 177 -6.88 2.14 14.25
C GLY A 177 -6.56 3.58 14.66
N GLY A 178 -5.82 4.28 13.82
CA GLY A 178 -5.40 5.66 14.02
C GLY A 178 -3.96 5.80 14.55
N ASP A 179 -3.34 4.71 15.02
CA ASP A 179 -1.88 4.64 15.21
C ASP A 179 -1.26 3.94 14.00
N PHE A 180 -0.40 4.65 13.27
CA PHE A 180 0.27 4.10 12.10
C PHE A 180 1.63 3.53 12.48
N LEU A 181 1.83 2.25 12.23
CA LEU A 181 3.15 1.62 12.32
C LEU A 181 3.96 1.96 11.06
N ILE A 182 5.17 2.45 11.25
CA ILE A 182 6.10 2.81 10.18
C ILE A 182 7.12 1.70 9.98
N LEU A 183 7.20 1.20 8.76
CA LEU A 183 8.17 0.23 8.29
C LEU A 183 9.14 0.95 7.33
N ASP A 184 10.31 1.25 7.83
CA ASP A 184 11.31 2.08 7.18
C ASP A 184 12.59 1.29 6.87
N ASN A 185 13.34 1.65 5.83
CA ASN A 185 14.66 1.10 5.57
C ASN A 185 15.77 1.83 6.33
N GLN A 186 15.52 3.06 6.79
CA GLN A 186 16.45 3.83 7.61
C GLN A 186 16.30 3.55 9.12
N ILE A 187 15.13 3.07 9.56
CA ILE A 187 14.81 2.77 10.95
C ILE A 187 14.61 1.25 11.07
N GLU A 188 15.48 0.55 11.79
CA GLU A 188 15.43 -0.91 11.89
C GLU A 188 14.16 -1.41 12.57
N GLN A 189 13.74 -0.75 13.66
CA GLN A 189 12.53 -1.10 14.40
C GLN A 189 11.28 -0.58 13.71
N VAL A 190 10.22 -1.38 13.76
CA VAL A 190 8.87 -0.88 13.43
C VAL A 190 8.39 -0.06 14.61
N ILE A 191 8.08 1.21 14.37
CA ILE A 191 7.70 2.19 15.40
C ILE A 191 6.38 2.89 15.05
N SER A 192 5.76 3.53 16.04
CA SER A 192 4.59 4.39 15.80
C SER A 192 5.00 5.64 15.04
N HIS A 193 4.10 6.13 14.18
CA HIS A 193 4.29 7.42 13.51
C HIS A 193 4.41 8.59 14.51
N ASN A 194 3.88 8.43 15.72
CA ASN A 194 3.98 9.42 16.78
C ASN A 194 5.40 9.56 17.35
N ASP A 195 6.26 8.59 17.11
CA ASP A 195 7.66 8.58 17.54
C ASP A 195 8.64 9.09 16.45
N VAL A 196 8.10 9.49 15.28
CA VAL A 196 8.89 9.99 14.14
C VAL A 196 8.61 11.48 13.95
N PHE A 197 9.56 12.34 14.34
CA PHE A 197 9.36 13.80 14.36
C PHE A 197 9.98 14.54 13.18
N HIS A 198 10.74 13.85 12.34
CA HIS A 198 11.48 14.48 11.24
C HIS A 198 10.89 14.20 9.86
N TYR A 199 9.75 13.50 9.78
CA TYR A 199 9.05 13.26 8.53
C TYR A 199 7.87 14.22 8.37
N VAL A 200 7.90 14.97 7.26
CA VAL A 200 6.79 15.79 6.78
C VAL A 200 6.13 15.04 5.64
N PRO A 201 4.92 14.49 5.82
CA PRO A 201 4.26 13.73 4.77
C PRO A 201 3.81 14.66 3.65
N VAL A 202 4.04 14.24 2.40
CA VAL A 202 3.63 14.96 1.20
C VAL A 202 2.36 14.32 0.63
N TYR A 203 2.45 13.06 0.26
CA TYR A 203 1.30 12.25 -0.14
C TYR A 203 1.51 10.79 0.26
N SER A 204 0.43 10.04 0.27
CA SER A 204 0.49 8.59 0.39
C SER A 204 -0.44 7.92 -0.61
N VAL A 205 -0.14 6.68 -0.98
CA VAL A 205 -0.87 5.94 -2.00
C VAL A 205 -1.00 4.46 -1.63
N ASN A 206 -2.14 3.87 -1.99
CA ASN A 206 -2.34 2.42 -2.03
C ASN A 206 -3.08 2.01 -3.32
N GLU A 207 -3.55 0.78 -3.41
CA GLU A 207 -4.22 0.29 -4.62
C GLU A 207 -5.57 0.95 -4.90
N ASN A 208 -6.20 1.55 -3.89
CA ASN A 208 -7.57 2.05 -3.97
C ASN A 208 -7.66 3.58 -3.90
N ASN A 209 -6.72 4.21 -3.21
CA ASN A 209 -6.80 5.64 -2.88
C ASN A 209 -5.40 6.25 -2.80
N TRP A 210 -5.39 7.57 -2.82
CA TRP A 210 -4.25 8.36 -2.36
C TRP A 210 -4.71 9.45 -1.39
N TRP A 211 -3.78 9.97 -0.62
CA TRP A 211 -4.05 11.01 0.36
C TRP A 211 -3.03 12.13 0.19
N MET A 212 -3.55 13.35 0.12
CA MET A 212 -2.74 14.55 0.28
C MET A 212 -2.68 14.88 1.77
N HIS A 213 -1.48 15.18 2.26
CA HIS A 213 -1.26 15.56 3.65
C HIS A 213 -1.07 17.07 3.74
N VAL A 214 -1.90 17.72 4.56
CA VAL A 214 -1.92 19.17 4.72
C VAL A 214 -1.58 19.51 6.18
N PRO A 215 -0.66 20.45 6.45
CA PRO A 215 -0.40 20.91 7.82
C PRO A 215 -1.68 21.39 8.50
N ASN A 216 -1.82 21.12 9.79
CA ASN A 216 -2.94 21.61 10.62
C ASN A 216 -2.80 23.10 10.89
#